data_dda3443421055b4324191d28ae0bd174
#
_entry.id   dda3443421055b4324191d28ae0bd174
#
_cell.length_a   1.000
_cell.length_b   1.000
_cell.length_c   1.000
_cell.angle_alpha   90.00
_cell.angle_beta   90.00
_cell.angle_gamma   90.00
#
_symmetry.space_group_name_H-M   'P 1'
#
loop_
_entity.id
_entity.type
_entity.pdbx_description
1 polymer ?
#
loop_
_entity_poly.entity_id
_entity_poly.type
_entity_poly.pdbx_seq_one_letter_code
_entity_poly.pdbx_strand_id
1 'polypeptide(L)'
;MKQRSILMILFVLFAAVHQPIMAQEFFEPVQRDIEGWRVHIEPALIDGQHSEEGKQALAMLTNHLQRIKIVVPQPALSKLQTIEIWIEHEHPKSKTMCYHPSIGWLEDNDHDPRLAKKVHVVQAAQLYSREQMLKHPAVILHELAHGYYDQHLGFDNPKVVEAFEAAKERGDYEEVLDHRGVTVKHYGLNNAKEYFAEATEAFFYRNDFYPFVAGELKQHDPKMYSLLQELWEDETQR
;
A
#
# COMPACT_ATOMS: atom_id res chain seq x y z
N MET A 1 -11.89 81.81 26.70
CA MET A 1 -10.92 81.16 25.82
C MET A 1 -11.17 79.69 25.89
N LYS A 2 -11.74 79.06 24.83
CA LYS A 2 -11.99 77.57 24.79
C LYS A 2 -10.94 76.94 23.90
N GLN A 3 -10.05 76.14 24.51
CA GLN A 3 -9.05 75.33 23.79
C GLN A 3 -9.76 74.12 23.13
N ARG A 4 -9.65 73.98 21.82
CA ARG A 4 -10.12 72.84 21.03
C ARG A 4 -8.90 71.91 20.86
N SER A 5 -8.95 70.74 21.52
CA SER A 5 -8.01 69.67 21.27
C SER A 5 -8.40 68.95 19.99
N ILE A 6 -7.48 68.88 19.04
CA ILE A 6 -7.62 68.10 17.78
C ILE A 6 -7.06 66.74 18.05
N LEU A 7 -7.89 65.71 18.04
CA LEU A 7 -7.52 64.30 18.14
C LEU A 7 -7.10 63.77 16.75
N MET A 8 -5.81 63.52 16.56
CA MET A 8 -5.27 62.98 15.31
C MET A 8 -5.36 61.48 15.35
N ILE A 9 -6.26 60.85 14.61
CA ILE A 9 -6.41 59.39 14.48
C ILE A 9 -5.40 58.91 13.45
N LEU A 10 -4.39 58.20 13.94
CA LEU A 10 -3.38 57.53 13.10
C LEU A 10 -3.98 56.22 12.55
N PHE A 11 -4.31 56.16 11.26
CA PHE A 11 -4.67 54.91 10.59
C PHE A 11 -3.41 54.13 10.25
N VAL A 12 -3.15 53.04 11.01
CA VAL A 12 -2.11 52.09 10.67
C VAL A 12 -2.69 51.09 9.65
N LEU A 13 -2.29 51.25 8.38
CA LEU A 13 -2.57 50.26 7.34
C LEU A 13 -1.73 49.00 7.58
N PHE A 14 -2.37 47.93 8.07
CA PHE A 14 -1.76 46.58 8.05
C PHE A 14 -1.79 46.08 6.61
N ALA A 15 -0.67 46.15 5.92
CA ALA A 15 -0.47 45.43 4.67
C ALA A 15 -0.39 43.93 5.01
N ALA A 16 -1.43 43.16 4.67
CA ALA A 16 -1.40 41.70 4.73
C ALA A 16 -0.34 41.21 3.72
N VAL A 17 0.81 40.83 4.20
CA VAL A 17 1.81 40.14 3.40
C VAL A 17 1.24 38.78 3.05
N HIS A 18 0.70 38.62 1.86
CA HIS A 18 0.38 37.32 1.29
C HIS A 18 1.73 36.62 1.03
N GLN A 19 2.13 35.70 1.93
CA GLN A 19 3.18 34.76 1.62
C GLN A 19 2.62 33.84 0.51
N PRO A 20 3.33 33.68 -0.62
CA PRO A 20 2.94 32.67 -1.60
C PRO A 20 2.95 31.32 -0.90
N ILE A 21 1.85 30.57 -1.01
CA ILE A 21 1.81 29.17 -0.65
C ILE A 21 2.83 28.51 -1.59
N MET A 22 4.01 28.16 -1.06
CA MET A 22 4.99 27.39 -1.81
C MET A 22 4.32 26.06 -2.12
N ALA A 23 4.08 25.80 -3.41
CA ALA A 23 3.65 24.47 -3.83
C ALA A 23 4.67 23.46 -3.31
N GLN A 24 4.22 22.36 -2.73
CA GLN A 24 5.10 21.29 -2.26
C GLN A 24 5.88 20.78 -3.47
N GLU A 25 7.20 20.94 -3.46
CA GLU A 25 8.04 20.49 -4.54
C GLU A 25 8.28 18.97 -4.37
N PHE A 26 7.73 18.18 -5.27
CA PHE A 26 7.94 16.74 -5.30
C PHE A 26 9.22 16.42 -6.06
N PHE A 27 9.99 15.44 -5.57
CA PHE A 27 11.23 15.03 -6.24
C PHE A 27 10.96 14.31 -7.58
N GLU A 28 11.93 14.35 -8.49
CA GLU A 28 11.91 13.50 -9.68
C GLU A 28 12.55 12.14 -9.37
N PRO A 29 11.79 11.03 -9.49
CA PRO A 29 12.28 9.71 -9.13
C PRO A 29 13.27 9.16 -10.15
N VAL A 30 14.26 8.42 -9.67
CA VAL A 30 15.08 7.55 -10.50
C VAL A 30 14.28 6.29 -10.82
N GLN A 31 14.07 5.99 -12.11
CA GLN A 31 13.34 4.80 -12.53
C GLN A 31 14.30 3.64 -12.77
N ARG A 32 13.94 2.44 -12.28
CA ARG A 32 14.64 1.18 -12.54
C ARG A 32 13.64 0.07 -12.84
N ASP A 33 14.04 -0.87 -13.66
CA ASP A 33 13.37 -2.18 -13.75
C ASP A 33 13.98 -3.11 -12.69
N ILE A 34 13.14 -3.69 -11.83
CA ILE A 34 13.54 -4.67 -10.82
C ILE A 34 12.62 -5.87 -10.95
N GLU A 35 13.17 -7.00 -11.39
CA GLU A 35 12.45 -8.26 -11.57
C GLU A 35 11.23 -8.17 -12.51
N GLY A 36 11.18 -7.17 -13.41
CA GLY A 36 10.10 -6.92 -14.34
C GLY A 36 9.07 -5.88 -13.85
N TRP A 37 9.30 -5.28 -12.67
CA TRP A 37 8.50 -4.14 -12.19
C TRP A 37 9.23 -2.83 -12.42
N ARG A 38 8.48 -1.82 -12.89
CA ARG A 38 8.97 -0.43 -12.88
C ARG A 38 8.93 0.13 -11.46
N VAL A 39 10.10 0.52 -10.96
CA VAL A 39 10.28 1.05 -9.61
C VAL A 39 10.76 2.49 -9.71
N HIS A 40 10.02 3.39 -9.06
CA HIS A 40 10.35 4.82 -8.91
C HIS A 40 11.02 5.02 -7.55
N ILE A 41 12.24 5.53 -7.55
CA ILE A 41 13.09 5.55 -6.37
C ILE A 41 13.47 7.00 -6.06
N GLU A 42 13.30 7.43 -4.81
CA GLU A 42 13.82 8.71 -4.36
C GLU A 42 15.33 8.82 -4.60
N PRO A 43 15.83 9.90 -5.26
CA PRO A 43 17.25 10.03 -5.59
C PRO A 43 18.19 9.89 -4.41
N ALA A 44 17.78 10.34 -3.21
CA ALA A 44 18.58 10.23 -1.99
C ALA A 44 18.94 8.78 -1.61
N LEU A 45 18.13 7.80 -2.04
CA LEU A 45 18.37 6.36 -1.85
C LEU A 45 19.34 5.75 -2.86
N ILE A 46 19.69 6.46 -3.94
CA ILE A 46 20.55 5.94 -5.00
C ILE A 46 22.00 6.37 -4.84
N ASP A 47 22.26 7.66 -4.81
CA ASP A 47 23.59 8.27 -4.76
C ASP A 47 23.67 9.43 -3.75
N GLY A 48 22.59 9.63 -2.96
CA GLY A 48 22.49 10.63 -1.92
C GLY A 48 22.93 10.13 -0.53
N GLN A 49 22.53 10.89 0.49
CA GLN A 49 22.87 10.64 1.91
C GLN A 49 22.29 9.33 2.45
N HIS A 50 21.27 8.73 1.79
CA HIS A 50 20.59 7.50 2.18
C HIS A 50 20.95 6.32 1.25
N SER A 51 22.05 6.39 0.50
CA SER A 51 22.41 5.38 -0.50
C SER A 51 22.66 3.98 0.10
N GLU A 52 23.20 3.88 1.32
CA GLU A 52 23.39 2.57 1.97
C GLU A 52 22.06 1.96 2.41
N GLU A 53 21.13 2.75 2.88
CA GLU A 53 19.74 2.35 3.14
C GLU A 53 19.05 1.90 1.84
N GLY A 54 19.21 2.67 0.78
CA GLY A 54 18.67 2.35 -0.53
C GLY A 54 19.17 1.01 -1.07
N LYS A 55 20.46 0.69 -0.90
CA LYS A 55 21.03 -0.62 -1.29
C LYS A 55 20.33 -1.76 -0.56
N GLN A 56 20.13 -1.64 0.76
CA GLN A 56 19.47 -2.66 1.57
C GLN A 56 18.00 -2.81 1.18
N ALA A 57 17.29 -1.68 1.01
CA ALA A 57 15.88 -1.66 0.62
C ALA A 57 15.65 -2.29 -0.76
N LEU A 58 16.47 -1.93 -1.76
CA LEU A 58 16.36 -2.48 -3.11
C LEU A 58 16.72 -3.96 -3.18
N ALA A 59 17.71 -4.41 -2.41
CA ALA A 59 18.04 -5.83 -2.31
C ALA A 59 16.86 -6.62 -1.70
N MET A 60 16.20 -6.09 -0.68
CA MET A 60 15.05 -6.75 -0.08
C MET A 60 13.81 -6.69 -0.96
N LEU A 61 13.56 -5.56 -1.65
CA LEU A 61 12.50 -5.49 -2.65
C LEU A 61 12.70 -6.54 -3.75
N THR A 62 13.94 -6.67 -4.27
CA THR A 62 14.29 -7.72 -5.24
C THR A 62 13.91 -9.11 -4.71
N ASN A 63 14.23 -9.40 -3.44
CA ASN A 63 13.88 -10.68 -2.81
C ASN A 63 12.35 -10.92 -2.74
N HIS A 64 11.56 -9.90 -2.37
CA HIS A 64 10.10 -9.97 -2.40
C HIS A 64 9.57 -10.27 -3.80
N LEU A 65 10.06 -9.53 -4.81
CA LEU A 65 9.59 -9.66 -6.20
C LEU A 65 9.99 -11.00 -6.82
N GLN A 66 11.19 -11.51 -6.53
CA GLN A 66 11.60 -12.86 -6.96
C GLN A 66 10.68 -13.93 -6.37
N ARG A 67 10.33 -13.83 -5.10
CA ARG A 67 9.38 -14.75 -4.46
C ARG A 67 8.01 -14.70 -5.14
N ILE A 68 7.49 -13.50 -5.41
CA ILE A 68 6.21 -13.31 -6.11
C ILE A 68 6.26 -13.96 -7.49
N LYS A 69 7.35 -13.79 -8.26
CA LYS A 69 7.53 -14.45 -9.56
C LYS A 69 7.50 -15.98 -9.51
N ILE A 70 7.90 -16.58 -8.39
CA ILE A 70 7.91 -18.04 -8.20
C ILE A 70 6.50 -18.54 -7.86
N VAL A 71 5.75 -17.82 -7.02
CA VAL A 71 4.48 -18.33 -6.48
C VAL A 71 3.25 -17.91 -7.27
N VAL A 72 3.29 -16.76 -7.96
CA VAL A 72 2.15 -16.27 -8.77
C VAL A 72 2.27 -16.79 -10.20
N PRO A 73 1.25 -17.51 -10.72
CA PRO A 73 1.28 -18.07 -12.08
C PRO A 73 1.05 -16.99 -13.15
N GLN A 74 1.40 -17.33 -14.42
CA GLN A 74 0.95 -16.58 -15.57
C GLN A 74 -0.53 -16.91 -15.87
N PRO A 75 -1.33 -15.95 -16.39
CA PRO A 75 -0.96 -14.59 -16.78
C PRO A 75 -1.07 -13.55 -15.64
N ALA A 76 -1.51 -13.94 -14.45
CA ALA A 76 -1.70 -13.02 -13.32
C ALA A 76 -0.40 -12.28 -12.94
N LEU A 77 0.75 -12.95 -13.02
CA LEU A 77 2.05 -12.31 -12.81
C LEU A 77 2.30 -11.14 -13.77
N SER A 78 1.97 -11.30 -15.06
CA SER A 78 2.15 -10.22 -16.04
C SER A 78 1.27 -9.01 -15.72
N LYS A 79 0.06 -9.24 -15.18
CA LYS A 79 -0.83 -8.17 -14.71
C LYS A 79 -0.26 -7.48 -13.46
N LEU A 80 0.27 -8.24 -12.49
CA LEU A 80 0.95 -7.65 -11.33
C LEU A 80 2.14 -6.77 -11.73
N GLN A 81 2.89 -7.16 -12.75
CA GLN A 81 4.04 -6.40 -13.25
C GLN A 81 3.67 -5.07 -13.92
N THR A 82 2.40 -4.84 -14.24
CA THR A 82 1.92 -3.52 -14.69
C THR A 82 1.73 -2.52 -13.55
N ILE A 83 1.68 -2.97 -12.30
CA ILE A 83 1.49 -2.14 -11.11
C ILE A 83 2.85 -1.63 -10.67
N GLU A 84 3.11 -0.35 -10.86
CA GLU A 84 4.38 0.26 -10.53
C GLU A 84 4.59 0.42 -9.03
N ILE A 85 5.85 0.48 -8.60
CA ILE A 85 6.23 0.61 -7.18
C ILE A 85 6.98 1.94 -7.01
N TRP A 86 6.68 2.66 -5.94
CA TRP A 86 7.34 3.91 -5.57
C TRP A 86 7.98 3.77 -4.19
N ILE A 87 9.24 4.17 -4.05
CA ILE A 87 10.00 4.04 -2.80
C ILE A 87 10.56 5.40 -2.38
N GLU A 88 10.31 5.76 -1.12
CA GLU A 88 10.86 6.93 -0.46
C GLU A 88 11.74 6.54 0.72
N HIS A 89 12.71 7.41 1.07
CA HIS A 89 13.45 7.28 2.31
C HIS A 89 12.51 7.34 3.51
N GLU A 90 11.78 8.44 3.66
CA GLU A 90 10.75 8.62 4.67
C GLU A 90 9.71 9.66 4.20
N HIS A 91 8.48 9.20 3.91
CA HIS A 91 7.41 10.10 3.53
C HIS A 91 6.93 10.92 4.74
N PRO A 92 6.79 12.26 4.62
CA PRO A 92 6.52 13.13 5.77
C PRO A 92 5.15 12.91 6.41
N LYS A 93 4.15 12.47 5.65
CA LYS A 93 2.77 12.33 6.10
C LYS A 93 2.34 10.88 6.31
N SER A 94 2.80 9.95 5.46
CA SER A 94 2.39 8.54 5.50
C SER A 94 3.39 7.69 6.27
N LYS A 95 2.90 6.72 7.06
CA LYS A 95 3.74 5.83 7.89
C LYS A 95 3.59 4.35 7.55
N THR A 96 2.60 4.00 6.74
CA THR A 96 2.31 2.62 6.36
C THR A 96 2.38 2.48 4.85
N MET A 97 3.06 1.43 4.35
CA MET A 97 3.01 1.06 2.93
C MET A 97 1.56 0.94 2.50
N CYS A 98 1.26 1.37 1.27
CA CYS A 98 -0.09 1.31 0.75
C CYS A 98 -0.11 1.36 -0.78
N TYR A 99 -1.16 0.81 -1.37
CA TYR A 99 -1.53 1.07 -2.74
C TYR A 99 -2.44 2.31 -2.81
N HIS A 100 -2.21 3.22 -3.76
CA HIS A 100 -3.00 4.44 -3.93
C HIS A 100 -4.01 4.31 -5.08
N PRO A 101 -5.30 4.03 -4.81
CA PRO A 101 -6.28 3.85 -5.87
C PRO A 101 -6.77 5.16 -6.51
N SER A 102 -6.67 6.30 -5.83
CA SER A 102 -7.35 7.55 -6.21
C SER A 102 -6.39 8.73 -6.30
N ILE A 103 -6.30 9.34 -7.49
CA ILE A 103 -5.57 10.59 -7.70
C ILE A 103 -6.22 11.75 -6.92
N GLY A 104 -7.55 11.83 -6.89
CA GLY A 104 -8.25 12.92 -6.18
C GLY A 104 -7.96 12.89 -4.67
N TRP A 105 -7.89 11.67 -4.06
CA TRP A 105 -7.52 11.58 -2.66
C TRP A 105 -6.08 12.09 -2.40
N LEU A 106 -5.14 11.78 -3.31
CA LEU A 106 -3.76 12.24 -3.21
C LEU A 106 -3.70 13.77 -3.26
N GLU A 107 -4.38 14.38 -4.22
CA GLU A 107 -4.44 15.83 -4.38
C GLU A 107 -5.10 16.53 -3.17
N ASP A 108 -6.23 16.00 -2.68
CA ASP A 108 -6.96 16.53 -1.52
C ASP A 108 -6.17 16.45 -0.20
N ASN A 109 -5.16 15.55 -0.13
CA ASN A 109 -4.30 15.34 1.04
C ASN A 109 -2.86 15.83 0.84
N ASP A 110 -2.60 16.63 -0.20
CA ASP A 110 -1.27 17.15 -0.56
C ASP A 110 -0.20 16.06 -0.69
N HIS A 111 -0.54 14.95 -1.32
CA HIS A 111 0.40 13.92 -1.75
C HIS A 111 0.76 14.12 -3.22
N ASP A 112 1.88 13.52 -3.64
CA ASP A 112 2.26 13.51 -5.05
C ASP A 112 1.21 12.75 -5.90
N PRO A 113 0.52 13.40 -6.85
CA PRO A 113 -0.51 12.76 -7.67
C PRO A 113 0.05 11.62 -8.53
N ARG A 114 1.37 11.61 -8.79
CA ARG A 114 2.05 10.54 -9.54
C ARG A 114 2.08 9.20 -8.80
N LEU A 115 1.77 9.17 -7.49
CA LEU A 115 1.58 7.95 -6.69
C LEU A 115 0.30 7.18 -7.07
N ALA A 116 -0.63 7.81 -7.80
CA ALA A 116 -1.87 7.15 -8.21
C ALA A 116 -1.61 5.83 -8.95
N LYS A 117 -2.35 4.79 -8.57
CA LYS A 117 -2.26 3.42 -9.12
C LYS A 117 -0.90 2.74 -8.89
N LYS A 118 -0.14 3.15 -7.87
CA LYS A 118 1.15 2.56 -7.51
C LYS A 118 1.15 2.03 -6.08
N VAL A 119 1.99 1.04 -5.84
CA VAL A 119 2.38 0.62 -4.50
C VAL A 119 3.39 1.63 -3.97
N HIS A 120 3.15 2.18 -2.79
CA HIS A 120 3.99 3.18 -2.17
C HIS A 120 4.68 2.63 -0.92
N VAL A 121 5.98 2.42 -1.02
CA VAL A 121 6.86 2.13 0.11
C VAL A 121 7.26 3.46 0.73
N VAL A 122 6.51 3.88 1.73
CA VAL A 122 6.61 5.20 2.36
C VAL A 122 7.87 5.39 3.20
N GLN A 123 8.55 4.30 3.53
CA GLN A 123 9.79 4.29 4.30
C GLN A 123 10.64 3.08 3.88
N ALA A 124 11.75 3.35 3.21
CA ALA A 124 12.63 2.31 2.65
C ALA A 124 13.09 1.28 3.70
N ALA A 125 13.36 1.73 4.93
CA ALA A 125 13.77 0.88 6.05
C ALA A 125 12.74 -0.21 6.42
N GLN A 126 11.46 -0.01 6.14
CA GLN A 126 10.43 -1.02 6.40
C GLN A 126 10.67 -2.30 5.61
N LEU A 127 11.23 -2.22 4.39
CA LEU A 127 11.49 -3.41 3.56
C LEU A 127 12.44 -4.42 4.19
N TYR A 128 13.42 -3.96 5.00
CA TYR A 128 14.44 -4.83 5.60
C TYR A 128 14.45 -4.83 7.13
N SER A 129 13.49 -4.16 7.77
CA SER A 129 13.40 -4.20 9.22
C SER A 129 13.02 -5.60 9.72
N ARG A 130 13.69 -6.05 10.80
CA ARG A 130 13.39 -7.34 11.42
C ARG A 130 11.93 -7.42 11.86
N GLU A 131 11.39 -6.32 12.40
CA GLU A 131 10.01 -6.24 12.86
C GLU A 131 9.04 -6.50 11.72
N GLN A 132 9.19 -5.77 10.59
CA GLN A 132 8.34 -5.93 9.42
C GLN A 132 8.43 -7.34 8.82
N MET A 133 9.63 -7.88 8.72
CA MET A 133 9.85 -9.23 8.18
C MET A 133 9.21 -10.33 9.03
N LEU A 134 9.15 -10.16 10.34
CA LEU A 134 8.51 -11.12 11.23
C LEU A 134 6.98 -10.95 11.26
N LYS A 135 6.52 -9.69 11.20
CA LYS A 135 5.11 -9.35 11.23
C LYS A 135 4.44 -9.66 9.89
N HIS A 136 4.94 -9.09 8.81
CA HIS A 136 4.24 -9.03 7.53
C HIS A 136 5.21 -9.35 6.36
N PRO A 137 5.65 -10.61 6.24
CA PRO A 137 6.64 -11.00 5.23
C PRO A 137 6.12 -10.95 3.79
N ALA A 138 4.82 -10.82 3.59
CA ALA A 138 4.17 -10.72 2.29
C ALA A 138 3.71 -9.31 1.92
N VAL A 139 4.10 -8.26 2.66
CA VAL A 139 3.59 -6.89 2.51
C VAL A 139 3.59 -6.37 1.06
N ILE A 140 4.62 -6.65 0.27
CA ILE A 140 4.67 -6.23 -1.15
C ILE A 140 3.62 -6.98 -1.98
N LEU A 141 3.38 -8.25 -1.71
CA LEU A 141 2.31 -9.01 -2.36
C LEU A 141 0.92 -8.48 -1.96
N HIS A 142 0.74 -8.11 -0.69
CA HIS A 142 -0.49 -7.48 -0.17
C HIS A 142 -0.83 -6.20 -0.95
N GLU A 143 0.12 -5.28 -1.05
CA GLU A 143 -0.09 -4.01 -1.76
C GLU A 143 -0.30 -4.21 -3.28
N LEU A 144 0.42 -5.16 -3.87
CA LEU A 144 0.21 -5.54 -5.27
C LEU A 144 -1.16 -6.21 -5.46
N ALA A 145 -1.69 -6.96 -4.48
CA ALA A 145 -3.03 -7.53 -4.54
C ALA A 145 -4.12 -6.45 -4.52
N HIS A 146 -3.94 -5.37 -3.75
CA HIS A 146 -4.81 -4.20 -3.86
C HIS A 146 -4.80 -3.59 -5.26
N GLY A 147 -3.62 -3.44 -5.86
CA GLY A 147 -3.46 -2.95 -7.22
C GLY A 147 -4.11 -3.87 -8.26
N TYR A 148 -3.95 -5.18 -8.10
CA TYR A 148 -4.59 -6.18 -8.96
C TYR A 148 -6.12 -6.13 -8.85
N TYR A 149 -6.64 -6.05 -7.63
CA TYR A 149 -8.06 -5.94 -7.38
C TYR A 149 -8.65 -4.67 -8.00
N ASP A 150 -8.00 -3.51 -7.83
CA ASP A 150 -8.45 -2.24 -8.42
C ASP A 150 -8.40 -2.23 -9.95
N GLN A 151 -7.24 -2.60 -10.52
CA GLN A 151 -6.97 -2.36 -11.95
C GLN A 151 -7.45 -3.49 -12.87
N HIS A 152 -7.60 -4.72 -12.37
CA HIS A 152 -7.92 -5.89 -13.18
C HIS A 152 -9.24 -6.56 -12.82
N LEU A 153 -9.70 -6.47 -11.58
CA LEU A 153 -10.97 -7.07 -11.13
C LEU A 153 -12.07 -6.03 -10.92
N GLY A 154 -11.70 -4.81 -10.49
CA GLY A 154 -12.61 -3.78 -9.99
C GLY A 154 -12.95 -3.98 -8.51
N PHE A 155 -12.88 -2.92 -7.68
CA PHE A 155 -13.15 -2.97 -6.25
C PHE A 155 -14.61 -3.32 -5.87
N ASP A 156 -15.49 -3.32 -6.84
CA ASP A 156 -16.88 -3.72 -6.77
C ASP A 156 -17.14 -5.13 -7.34
N ASN A 157 -16.09 -5.92 -7.58
CA ASN A 157 -16.23 -7.30 -8.06
C ASN A 157 -17.19 -8.08 -7.16
N PRO A 158 -18.34 -8.52 -7.69
CA PRO A 158 -19.42 -9.07 -6.88
C PRO A 158 -19.03 -10.37 -6.17
N LYS A 159 -18.15 -11.19 -6.76
CA LYS A 159 -17.72 -12.45 -6.14
C LYS A 159 -16.88 -12.20 -4.89
N VAL A 160 -15.98 -11.18 -4.92
CA VAL A 160 -15.14 -10.82 -3.76
C VAL A 160 -16.01 -10.18 -2.68
N VAL A 161 -16.92 -9.28 -3.05
CA VAL A 161 -17.85 -8.63 -2.10
C VAL A 161 -18.75 -9.66 -1.43
N GLU A 162 -19.34 -10.60 -2.19
CA GLU A 162 -20.17 -11.69 -1.65
C GLU A 162 -19.37 -12.60 -0.70
N ALA A 163 -18.13 -12.96 -1.06
CA ALA A 163 -17.27 -13.77 -0.21
C ALA A 163 -16.95 -13.07 1.11
N PHE A 164 -16.66 -11.76 1.05
CA PHE A 164 -16.41 -10.92 2.23
C PHE A 164 -17.62 -10.84 3.17
N GLU A 165 -18.82 -10.55 2.63
CA GLU A 165 -20.03 -10.48 3.46
C GLU A 165 -20.36 -11.85 4.08
N ALA A 166 -20.18 -12.94 3.35
CA ALA A 166 -20.34 -14.29 3.88
C ALA A 166 -19.34 -14.61 5.00
N ALA A 167 -18.09 -14.16 4.90
CA ALA A 167 -17.09 -14.30 5.96
C ALA A 167 -17.48 -13.54 7.23
N LYS A 168 -17.99 -12.31 7.08
CA LYS A 168 -18.52 -11.53 8.20
C LYS A 168 -19.70 -12.21 8.90
N GLU A 169 -20.64 -12.76 8.13
CA GLU A 169 -21.81 -13.46 8.67
C GLU A 169 -21.43 -14.74 9.43
N ARG A 170 -20.39 -15.46 8.97
CA ARG A 170 -19.89 -16.65 9.69
C ARG A 170 -19.27 -16.31 11.06
N GLY A 171 -18.64 -15.12 11.17
CA GLY A 171 -18.02 -14.65 12.40
C GLY A 171 -16.74 -15.36 12.82
N ASP A 172 -16.21 -16.27 11.99
CA ASP A 172 -15.04 -17.09 12.28
C ASP A 172 -13.71 -16.34 12.15
N TYR A 173 -13.74 -15.09 11.67
CA TYR A 173 -12.62 -14.16 11.61
C TYR A 173 -12.61 -13.10 12.72
N GLU A 174 -13.60 -13.10 13.64
CA GLU A 174 -13.64 -12.13 14.74
C GLU A 174 -12.60 -12.43 15.83
N GLU A 175 -12.19 -13.71 15.99
CA GLU A 175 -11.20 -14.15 16.98
C GLU A 175 -10.23 -15.13 16.35
N VAL A 176 -9.13 -14.61 15.76
CA VAL A 176 -8.07 -15.40 15.13
C VAL A 176 -6.72 -15.12 15.76
N LEU A 177 -5.75 -16.00 15.58
CA LEU A 177 -4.38 -15.75 16.02
C LEU A 177 -3.67 -14.79 15.04
N ASP A 178 -2.91 -13.84 15.58
CA ASP A 178 -1.92 -13.09 14.81
C ASP A 178 -0.54 -13.77 14.82
N HIS A 179 0.43 -13.21 14.09
CA HIS A 179 1.81 -13.72 14.01
C HIS A 179 2.53 -13.84 15.37
N ARG A 180 2.01 -13.25 16.44
CA ARG A 180 2.53 -13.32 17.82
C ARG A 180 1.82 -14.40 18.63
N GLY A 181 0.79 -15.05 18.09
CA GLY A 181 -0.06 -15.99 18.81
C GLY A 181 -1.08 -15.33 19.73
N VAL A 182 -1.39 -14.05 19.50
CA VAL A 182 -2.42 -13.30 20.23
C VAL A 182 -3.75 -13.41 19.47
N THR A 183 -4.84 -13.67 20.18
CA THR A 183 -6.19 -13.66 19.61
C THR A 183 -6.64 -12.23 19.34
N VAL A 184 -6.98 -11.94 18.10
CA VAL A 184 -7.39 -10.62 17.62
C VAL A 184 -8.46 -10.76 16.53
N LYS A 185 -9.13 -9.66 16.22
CA LYS A 185 -9.96 -9.57 15.02
C LYS A 185 -9.07 -9.54 13.77
N HIS A 186 -9.40 -10.34 12.77
CA HIS A 186 -8.67 -10.39 11.50
C HIS A 186 -8.75 -9.07 10.76
N TYR A 187 -7.62 -8.60 10.27
CA TYR A 187 -7.54 -7.30 9.57
C TYR A 187 -8.39 -7.29 8.28
N GLY A 188 -8.52 -8.39 7.59
CA GLY A 188 -9.38 -8.57 6.42
C GLY A 188 -10.86 -8.24 6.66
N LEU A 189 -11.35 -8.24 7.92
CA LEU A 189 -12.73 -7.85 8.23
C LEU A 189 -12.98 -6.33 8.15
N ASN A 190 -11.97 -5.51 7.90
CA ASN A 190 -12.16 -4.06 7.75
C ASN A 190 -12.95 -3.71 6.49
N ASN A 191 -12.69 -4.38 5.37
CA ASN A 191 -13.40 -4.24 4.10
C ASN A 191 -13.00 -5.34 3.11
N ALA A 192 -13.75 -5.46 2.00
CA ALA A 192 -13.51 -6.48 0.97
C ALA A 192 -12.12 -6.39 0.31
N LYS A 193 -11.48 -5.22 0.28
CA LYS A 193 -10.15 -5.03 -0.30
C LYS A 193 -9.08 -5.67 0.57
N GLU A 194 -9.16 -5.40 1.89
CA GLU A 194 -8.27 -6.03 2.88
C GLU A 194 -8.50 -7.54 2.93
N TYR A 195 -9.74 -8.00 2.90
CA TYR A 195 -10.06 -9.41 2.89
C TYR A 195 -9.44 -10.13 1.68
N PHE A 196 -9.49 -9.52 0.49
CA PHE A 196 -8.87 -10.06 -0.71
C PHE A 196 -7.33 -10.10 -0.60
N ALA A 197 -6.71 -9.00 -0.12
CA ALA A 197 -5.26 -8.90 0.00
C ALA A 197 -4.70 -9.88 1.03
N GLU A 198 -5.28 -9.94 2.24
CA GLU A 198 -4.93 -10.87 3.31
C GLU A 198 -5.07 -12.34 2.86
N ALA A 199 -6.21 -12.68 2.22
CA ALA A 199 -6.42 -14.03 1.71
C ALA A 199 -5.42 -14.38 0.59
N THR A 200 -5.01 -13.40 -0.26
CA THR A 200 -3.96 -13.59 -1.28
C THR A 200 -2.61 -13.89 -0.66
N GLU A 201 -2.25 -13.25 0.46
CA GLU A 201 -1.02 -13.58 1.19
C GLU A 201 -1.01 -15.02 1.68
N ALA A 202 -2.10 -15.45 2.34
CA ALA A 202 -2.24 -16.82 2.82
C ALA A 202 -2.23 -17.82 1.66
N PHE A 203 -2.85 -17.49 0.53
CA PHE A 203 -2.95 -18.36 -0.65
C PHE A 203 -1.60 -18.61 -1.31
N PHE A 204 -0.77 -17.57 -1.48
CA PHE A 204 0.51 -17.68 -2.20
C PHE A 204 1.73 -17.83 -1.29
N TYR A 205 1.70 -17.31 -0.06
CA TYR A 205 2.88 -17.30 0.78
C TYR A 205 2.56 -17.42 2.26
N ARG A 206 2.48 -16.30 2.97
CA ARG A 206 2.25 -16.27 4.42
C ARG A 206 1.58 -14.96 4.82
N ASN A 207 0.42 -15.09 5.47
CA ASN A 207 -0.30 -14.01 6.13
C ASN A 207 0.22 -13.78 7.56
N ASP A 208 -0.01 -12.62 8.12
CA ASP A 208 0.28 -12.27 9.52
C ASP A 208 -0.89 -12.52 10.50
N PHE A 209 -2.06 -12.90 9.95
CA PHE A 209 -3.23 -13.40 10.69
C PHE A 209 -3.60 -14.83 10.24
N TYR A 210 -4.18 -15.62 11.15
CA TYR A 210 -4.74 -16.91 10.77
C TYR A 210 -6.03 -16.71 9.95
N PRO A 211 -6.07 -17.46 8.82
CA PRO A 211 -5.20 -18.51 8.28
C PRO A 211 -3.88 -17.97 7.72
N PHE A 212 -2.77 -18.58 8.14
CA PHE A 212 -1.42 -18.11 7.77
C PHE A 212 -0.96 -18.60 6.40
N VAL A 213 -1.44 -19.76 5.94
CA VAL A 213 -0.98 -20.41 4.71
C VAL A 213 -2.14 -21.06 3.94
N ALA A 214 -1.91 -21.39 2.67
CA ALA A 214 -2.94 -21.91 1.76
C ALA A 214 -3.70 -23.13 2.31
N GLY A 215 -3.04 -24.05 2.98
CA GLY A 215 -3.68 -25.23 3.57
C GLY A 215 -4.66 -24.90 4.68
N GLU A 216 -4.32 -23.92 5.51
CA GLU A 216 -5.19 -23.40 6.57
C GLU A 216 -6.34 -22.60 5.97
N LEU A 217 -6.07 -21.72 4.97
CA LEU A 217 -7.09 -20.95 4.25
C LEU A 217 -8.14 -21.90 3.63
N LYS A 218 -7.69 -22.98 3.00
CA LYS A 218 -8.58 -23.99 2.40
C LYS A 218 -9.50 -24.66 3.41
N GLN A 219 -9.04 -24.85 4.65
CA GLN A 219 -9.85 -25.43 5.74
C GLN A 219 -10.77 -24.41 6.39
N HIS A 220 -10.27 -23.22 6.66
CA HIS A 220 -10.97 -22.16 7.37
C HIS A 220 -12.00 -21.45 6.47
N ASP A 221 -11.60 -21.11 5.24
CA ASP A 221 -12.46 -20.44 4.26
C ASP A 221 -12.35 -21.07 2.87
N PRO A 222 -12.96 -22.25 2.66
CA PRO A 222 -12.90 -22.97 1.39
C PRO A 222 -13.52 -22.20 0.22
N LYS A 223 -14.50 -21.31 0.49
CA LYS A 223 -15.10 -20.46 -0.54
C LYS A 223 -14.09 -19.43 -1.05
N MET A 224 -13.44 -18.71 -0.15
CA MET A 224 -12.40 -17.75 -0.54
C MET A 224 -11.21 -18.44 -1.20
N TYR A 225 -10.78 -19.59 -0.69
CA TYR A 225 -9.72 -20.37 -1.34
C TYR A 225 -10.06 -20.70 -2.80
N SER A 226 -11.28 -21.21 -3.06
CA SER A 226 -11.72 -21.56 -4.43
C SER A 226 -11.86 -20.30 -5.31
N LEU A 227 -12.32 -19.20 -4.74
CA LEU A 227 -12.41 -17.93 -5.46
C LEU A 227 -11.02 -17.41 -5.87
N LEU A 228 -10.02 -17.51 -4.99
CA LEU A 228 -8.65 -17.12 -5.33
C LEU A 228 -8.07 -18.01 -6.43
N GLN A 229 -8.32 -19.30 -6.41
CA GLN A 229 -7.94 -20.18 -7.53
C GLN A 229 -8.54 -19.68 -8.84
N GLU A 230 -9.81 -19.37 -8.87
CA GLU A 230 -10.48 -18.82 -10.06
C GLU A 230 -9.84 -17.50 -10.52
N LEU A 231 -9.62 -16.56 -9.60
CA LEU A 231 -9.18 -15.19 -9.92
C LEU A 231 -7.70 -15.09 -10.30
N TRP A 232 -6.86 -15.98 -9.75
CA TRP A 232 -5.41 -15.95 -9.94
C TRP A 232 -4.88 -17.00 -10.93
N GLU A 233 -5.55 -18.14 -11.08
CA GLU A 233 -5.04 -19.28 -11.83
C GLU A 233 -5.83 -19.58 -13.13
N ASP A 234 -7.11 -19.20 -13.22
CA ASP A 234 -8.05 -19.74 -14.20
C ASP A 234 -7.93 -19.19 -15.64
N GLU A 235 -7.03 -18.26 -15.94
CA GLU A 235 -6.80 -17.83 -17.34
C GLU A 235 -5.91 -18.81 -18.14
N THR A 236 -5.37 -19.84 -17.52
CA THR A 236 -4.49 -20.82 -18.17
C THR A 236 -5.24 -22.02 -18.76
N GLN A 237 -6.56 -22.13 -18.52
CA GLN A 237 -7.39 -23.26 -18.98
C GLN A 237 -8.49 -22.87 -19.98
N ARG A 238 -8.45 -21.66 -20.58
CA ARG A 238 -9.38 -21.26 -21.64
C ARG A 238 -8.74 -21.18 -23.00
#